data_1499d17fd947ce32fed5a6414a3c6f2f
#
_entry.id   1499d17fd947ce32fed5a6414a3c6f2f
#
_cell.length_a   1.000
_cell.length_b   1.000
_cell.length_c   1.000
_cell.angle_alpha   90.00
_cell.angle_beta   90.00
_cell.angle_gamma   90.00
#
_symmetry.space_group_name_H-M   'P 1'
#
loop_
_entity.id
_entity.type
_entity.pdbx_description
1 polymer ?
#
loop_
_entity_poly.entity_id
_entity_poly.type
_entity_poly.pdbx_seq_one_letter_code
_entity_poly.pdbx_strand_id
1 'polypeptide(L)'
;MQGIAFGPTIRLLRQAKGISLREMARRLGVSPAFLSQIEAGRQHKIPKARIVQVAEMLGVSEGYLLGTAKQIHPDVIDFLSETPEAAEFMTTAIRSGLAAEDFTRLREMLEEKRARRGGGKAAAARAAKKAAMSEELSEYLDPSLCLTSIGVQNKERLFQRFTKMVTKKNKPVSAEMLLARMEHRERQSPTSVGGGVAIPHAFVPTLERPVIGVFLLKRAVQFGPTDDDRVKTVFFLVGKEGAPEHHLPLLARIARLCSTPEFLEVLGKARTSRELYRIVLAWDKRISS
;
A
#
# COMPACT_ATOMS: atom_id res chain seq x y z
N MET A 1 4.81 15.00 -13.82
CA MET A 1 3.86 13.88 -13.62
C MET A 1 3.49 13.86 -12.16
N GLN A 2 2.22 14.13 -11.83
CA GLN A 2 1.87 14.70 -10.55
C GLN A 2 0.84 13.82 -9.85
N GLY A 3 1.08 13.49 -8.60
CA GLY A 3 0.05 13.36 -7.57
C GLY A 3 -1.02 12.26 -7.69
N ILE A 4 -0.89 11.30 -8.60
CA ILE A 4 -1.85 10.19 -8.75
C ILE A 4 -1.84 9.27 -7.50
N ALA A 5 -0.72 9.21 -6.81
CA ALA A 5 -0.53 8.29 -5.69
C ALA A 5 -1.32 8.67 -4.42
N PHE A 6 -1.43 9.95 -4.05
CA PHE A 6 -1.98 10.37 -2.77
C PHE A 6 -3.50 10.13 -2.66
N GLY A 7 -4.28 10.66 -3.59
CA GLY A 7 -5.73 10.55 -3.55
C GLY A 7 -6.24 9.10 -3.60
N PRO A 8 -5.86 8.31 -4.61
CA PRO A 8 -6.18 6.88 -4.68
C PRO A 8 -5.72 6.09 -3.45
N THR A 9 -4.54 6.41 -2.90
CA THR A 9 -4.05 5.76 -1.68
C THR A 9 -4.96 6.02 -0.48
N ILE A 10 -5.35 7.29 -0.25
CA ILE A 10 -6.29 7.64 0.83
C ILE A 10 -7.62 6.88 0.64
N ARG A 11 -8.17 6.90 -0.56
CA ARG A 11 -9.41 6.20 -0.88
C ARG A 11 -9.32 4.72 -0.53
N LEU A 12 -8.25 4.06 -0.96
CA LEU A 12 -8.01 2.65 -0.73
C LEU A 12 -7.92 2.32 0.77
N LEU A 13 -7.11 3.09 1.51
CA LEU A 13 -6.91 2.91 2.95
C LEU A 13 -8.19 3.19 3.75
N ARG A 14 -8.92 4.26 3.41
CA ARG A 14 -10.21 4.59 4.01
C ARG A 14 -11.21 3.44 3.86
N GLN A 15 -11.31 2.91 2.65
CA GLN A 15 -12.23 1.83 2.34
C GLN A 15 -11.83 0.53 3.05
N ALA A 16 -10.54 0.23 3.11
CA ALA A 16 -10.03 -0.92 3.85
C ALA A 16 -10.37 -0.86 5.36
N LYS A 17 -10.47 0.37 5.91
CA LYS A 17 -10.94 0.60 7.28
C LYS A 17 -12.47 0.63 7.43
N GLY A 18 -13.23 0.46 6.37
CA GLY A 18 -14.69 0.54 6.42
C GLY A 18 -15.26 1.94 6.68
N ILE A 19 -14.42 2.99 6.56
CA ILE A 19 -14.85 4.37 6.79
C ILE A 19 -15.53 4.89 5.52
N SER A 20 -16.79 5.38 5.64
CA SER A 20 -17.46 5.99 4.49
C SER A 20 -16.84 7.35 4.13
N LEU A 21 -17.00 7.77 2.87
CA LEU A 21 -16.51 9.09 2.41
C LEU A 21 -17.13 10.22 3.27
N ARG A 22 -18.44 10.14 3.56
CA ARG A 22 -19.15 11.14 4.39
C ARG A 22 -18.60 11.18 5.80
N GLU A 23 -18.36 10.03 6.40
CA GLU A 23 -17.81 9.93 7.76
C GLU A 23 -16.40 10.52 7.84
N MET A 24 -15.53 10.16 6.90
CA MET A 24 -14.18 10.72 6.86
C MET A 24 -14.20 12.24 6.61
N ALA A 25 -15.03 12.72 5.70
CA ALA A 25 -15.20 14.15 5.44
C ALA A 25 -15.67 14.91 6.69
N ARG A 26 -16.65 14.35 7.41
CA ARG A 26 -17.15 14.90 8.69
C ARG A 26 -16.03 15.01 9.73
N ARG A 27 -15.26 13.94 9.93
CA ARG A 27 -14.12 13.93 10.89
C ARG A 27 -13.02 14.92 10.50
N LEU A 28 -12.79 15.12 9.22
CA LEU A 28 -11.79 16.07 8.72
C LEU A 28 -12.31 17.52 8.66
N GLY A 29 -13.59 17.77 8.95
CA GLY A 29 -14.19 19.09 8.83
C GLY A 29 -14.20 19.63 7.39
N VAL A 30 -14.42 18.74 6.40
CA VAL A 30 -14.50 19.11 4.97
C VAL A 30 -15.80 18.63 4.34
N SER A 31 -16.15 19.19 3.18
CA SER A 31 -17.30 18.67 2.43
C SER A 31 -16.97 17.30 1.80
N PRO A 32 -17.96 16.40 1.68
CA PRO A 32 -17.77 15.13 0.96
C PRO A 32 -17.32 15.33 -0.49
N ALA A 33 -17.77 16.38 -1.16
CA ALA A 33 -17.34 16.72 -2.51
C ALA A 33 -15.85 17.07 -2.58
N PHE A 34 -15.34 17.84 -1.61
CA PHE A 34 -13.92 18.17 -1.52
C PHE A 34 -13.07 16.92 -1.28
N LEU A 35 -13.46 16.05 -0.35
CA LEU A 35 -12.75 14.79 -0.12
C LEU A 35 -12.78 13.88 -1.34
N SER A 36 -13.90 13.83 -2.06
CA SER A 36 -14.02 13.08 -3.31
C SER A 36 -13.06 13.58 -4.39
N GLN A 37 -12.86 14.90 -4.50
CA GLN A 37 -11.89 15.50 -5.44
C GLN A 37 -10.45 15.14 -5.04
N ILE A 38 -10.14 15.13 -3.74
CA ILE A 38 -8.82 14.67 -3.24
C ILE A 38 -8.61 13.22 -3.63
N GLU A 39 -9.56 12.34 -3.32
CA GLU A 39 -9.45 10.89 -3.61
C GLU A 39 -9.38 10.59 -5.11
N ALA A 40 -9.98 11.45 -5.94
CA ALA A 40 -9.87 11.37 -7.40
C ALA A 40 -8.59 12.00 -7.97
N GLY A 41 -7.71 12.55 -7.12
CA GLY A 41 -6.48 13.21 -7.58
C GLY A 41 -6.71 14.56 -8.31
N ARG A 42 -7.91 15.11 -8.25
CA ARG A 42 -8.26 16.39 -8.90
C ARG A 42 -7.91 17.60 -8.05
N GLN A 43 -7.76 17.41 -6.74
CA GLN A 43 -7.34 18.44 -5.79
C GLN A 43 -5.93 18.14 -5.29
N HIS A 44 -5.01 19.07 -5.56
CA HIS A 44 -3.58 18.88 -5.27
C HIS A 44 -3.07 19.69 -4.07
N LYS A 45 -3.80 20.73 -3.65
CA LYS A 45 -3.39 21.57 -2.51
C LYS A 45 -4.13 21.13 -1.25
N ILE A 46 -3.48 20.30 -0.46
CA ILE A 46 -3.99 19.82 0.82
C ILE A 46 -3.04 20.33 1.91
N PRO A 47 -3.55 21.01 2.94
CA PRO A 47 -2.73 21.46 4.08
C PRO A 47 -2.03 20.28 4.75
N LYS A 48 -0.75 20.44 5.12
CA LYS A 48 0.05 19.41 5.79
C LYS A 48 -0.63 18.87 7.04
N ALA A 49 -1.16 19.74 7.90
CA ALA A 49 -1.89 19.34 9.11
C ALA A 49 -3.06 18.38 8.79
N ARG A 50 -3.70 18.56 7.65
CA ARG A 50 -4.81 17.69 7.24
C ARG A 50 -4.34 16.33 6.76
N ILE A 51 -3.16 16.26 6.12
CA ILE A 51 -2.53 14.98 5.75
C ILE A 51 -2.17 14.18 7.01
N VAL A 52 -1.65 14.86 8.05
CA VAL A 52 -1.35 14.26 9.35
C VAL A 52 -2.62 13.68 9.99
N GLN A 53 -3.72 14.45 10.04
CA GLN A 53 -5.01 13.96 10.54
C GLN A 53 -5.53 12.74 9.76
N VAL A 54 -5.36 12.74 8.43
CA VAL A 54 -5.71 11.59 7.59
C VAL A 54 -4.87 10.37 7.95
N ALA A 55 -3.55 10.53 8.15
CA ALA A 55 -2.65 9.45 8.53
C ALA A 55 -3.05 8.82 9.87
N GLU A 56 -3.31 9.63 10.87
CA GLU A 56 -3.79 9.19 12.20
C GLU A 56 -5.11 8.41 12.07
N MET A 57 -6.08 8.96 11.37
CA MET A 57 -7.39 8.33 11.16
C MET A 57 -7.28 7.01 10.43
N LEU A 58 -6.38 6.91 9.47
CA LEU A 58 -6.13 5.70 8.69
C LEU A 58 -5.18 4.72 9.39
N GLY A 59 -4.48 5.15 10.46
CA GLY A 59 -3.52 4.33 11.20
C GLY A 59 -2.29 3.98 10.37
N VAL A 60 -1.87 4.88 9.49
CA VAL A 60 -0.64 4.77 8.71
C VAL A 60 0.37 5.81 9.17
N SER A 61 1.65 5.61 8.82
CA SER A 61 2.70 6.57 9.16
C SER A 61 2.44 7.92 8.49
N GLU A 62 2.56 9.01 9.25
CA GLU A 62 2.43 10.39 8.75
C GLU A 62 3.45 10.66 7.64
N GLY A 63 4.71 10.25 7.87
CA GLY A 63 5.78 10.37 6.89
C GLY A 63 5.47 9.66 5.56
N TYR A 64 4.78 8.52 5.62
CA TYR A 64 4.32 7.82 4.43
C TYR A 64 3.32 8.66 3.61
N LEU A 65 2.27 9.20 4.25
CA LEU A 65 1.27 10.01 3.54
C LEU A 65 1.84 11.34 3.07
N LEU A 66 2.69 12.00 3.86
CA LEU A 66 3.36 13.23 3.45
C LEU A 66 4.30 12.98 2.26
N GLY A 67 5.08 11.90 2.28
CA GLY A 67 5.91 11.48 1.15
C GLY A 67 5.09 11.20 -0.11
N THR A 68 3.95 10.52 0.03
CA THR A 68 3.01 10.27 -1.07
C THR A 68 2.44 11.59 -1.63
N ALA A 69 2.18 12.57 -0.76
CA ALA A 69 1.77 13.92 -1.14
C ALA A 69 2.94 14.82 -1.58
N LYS A 70 4.17 14.30 -1.60
CA LYS A 70 5.41 15.06 -1.85
C LYS A 70 5.59 16.26 -0.90
N GLN A 71 5.26 16.06 0.36
CA GLN A 71 5.40 17.07 1.42
C GLN A 71 6.31 16.54 2.53
N ILE A 72 7.00 17.46 3.20
CA ILE A 72 7.86 17.14 4.36
C ILE A 72 7.03 17.24 5.63
N HIS A 73 7.25 16.31 6.59
CA HIS A 73 6.60 16.34 7.89
C HIS A 73 6.91 17.65 8.62
N PRO A 74 5.92 18.34 9.23
CA PRO A 74 6.15 19.58 9.97
C PRO A 74 7.26 19.48 11.01
N ASP A 75 7.22 18.45 11.86
CA ASP A 75 8.22 18.24 12.91
C ASP A 75 9.66 18.11 12.36
N VAL A 76 9.84 17.65 11.13
CA VAL A 76 11.16 17.61 10.48
C VAL A 76 11.62 19.02 10.13
N ILE A 77 10.72 19.87 9.67
CA ILE A 77 11.02 21.27 9.36
C ILE A 77 11.36 22.01 10.66
N ASP A 78 10.53 21.84 11.68
CA ASP A 78 10.73 22.50 12.99
C ASP A 78 12.03 22.02 13.62
N PHE A 79 12.30 20.71 13.65
CA PHE A 79 13.53 20.12 14.14
C PHE A 79 14.78 20.66 13.42
N LEU A 80 14.75 20.78 12.09
CA LEU A 80 15.86 21.31 11.31
C LEU A 80 16.03 22.84 11.55
N SER A 81 14.94 23.55 11.83
CA SER A 81 14.98 24.98 12.13
C SER A 81 15.53 25.28 13.54
N GLU A 82 15.23 24.41 14.51
CA GLU A 82 15.62 24.54 15.91
C GLU A 82 16.98 23.89 16.19
N THR A 83 17.50 23.05 15.32
CA THR A 83 18.73 22.27 15.49
C THR A 83 19.69 22.53 14.33
N PRO A 84 20.54 23.58 14.41
CA PRO A 84 21.45 23.94 13.32
C PRO A 84 22.35 22.79 12.87
N GLU A 85 22.81 21.95 13.81
CA GLU A 85 23.66 20.80 13.54
C GLU A 85 22.94 19.75 12.69
N ALA A 86 21.63 19.59 12.88
CA ALA A 86 20.82 18.68 12.06
C ALA A 86 20.66 19.21 10.63
N ALA A 87 20.47 20.53 10.49
CA ALA A 87 20.38 21.17 9.18
C ALA A 87 21.72 21.09 8.44
N GLU A 88 22.83 21.30 9.13
CA GLU A 88 24.18 21.14 8.57
C GLU A 88 24.47 19.71 8.15
N PHE A 89 24.10 18.72 8.98
CA PHE A 89 24.21 17.31 8.66
C PHE A 89 23.41 16.96 7.39
N MET A 90 22.15 17.40 7.28
CA MET A 90 21.33 17.15 6.10
C MET A 90 21.90 17.81 4.85
N THR A 91 22.44 19.02 4.97
CA THR A 91 23.10 19.71 3.87
C THR A 91 24.35 18.95 3.39
N THR A 92 25.14 18.47 4.34
CA THR A 92 26.32 17.65 4.06
C THR A 92 25.94 16.31 3.42
N ALA A 93 24.90 15.65 3.92
CA ALA A 93 24.38 14.40 3.37
C ALA A 93 23.97 14.56 1.90
N ILE A 94 23.26 15.66 1.57
CA ILE A 94 22.85 15.97 0.19
C ILE A 94 24.08 16.18 -0.71
N ARG A 95 25.05 16.97 -0.24
CA ARG A 95 26.28 17.27 -1.01
C ARG A 95 27.17 16.04 -1.20
N SER A 96 27.19 15.13 -0.22
CA SER A 96 27.97 13.88 -0.29
C SER A 96 27.30 12.80 -1.12
N GLY A 97 26.10 13.03 -1.66
CA GLY A 97 25.39 12.08 -2.50
C GLY A 97 24.97 10.80 -1.76
N LEU A 98 24.68 10.89 -0.45
CA LEU A 98 24.22 9.74 0.32
C LEU A 98 22.99 9.11 -0.34
N ALA A 99 23.08 7.79 -0.55
CA ALA A 99 22.02 6.98 -1.13
C ALA A 99 20.99 6.53 -0.06
N ALA A 100 19.87 5.99 -0.50
CA ALA A 100 18.83 5.47 0.40
C ALA A 100 19.35 4.40 1.38
N GLU A 101 20.35 3.63 0.94
CA GLU A 101 20.99 2.58 1.75
C GLU A 101 21.75 3.15 2.94
N ASP A 102 22.41 4.31 2.76
CA ASP A 102 23.14 5.00 3.83
C ASP A 102 22.20 5.50 4.92
N PHE A 103 21.03 6.04 4.53
CA PHE A 103 19.98 6.44 5.48
C PHE A 103 19.38 5.24 6.21
N THR A 104 19.30 4.09 5.56
CA THR A 104 18.84 2.84 6.21
C THR A 104 19.83 2.42 7.30
N ARG A 105 21.14 2.41 7.01
CA ARG A 105 22.18 2.10 8.00
C ARG A 105 22.19 3.09 9.16
N LEU A 106 22.05 4.39 8.89
CA LEU A 106 21.96 5.42 9.93
C LEU A 106 20.75 5.20 10.83
N ARG A 107 19.61 4.84 10.28
CA ARG A 107 18.40 4.51 11.04
C ARG A 107 18.63 3.30 11.96
N GLU A 108 19.21 2.23 11.45
CA GLU A 108 19.54 1.03 12.23
C GLU A 108 20.48 1.37 13.41
N MET A 109 21.53 2.15 13.17
CA MET A 109 22.44 2.61 14.21
C MET A 109 21.72 3.45 15.30
N LEU A 110 20.76 4.28 14.92
CA LEU A 110 19.96 5.07 15.87
C LEU A 110 19.01 4.19 16.68
N GLU A 111 18.41 3.18 16.07
CA GLU A 111 17.53 2.22 16.73
C GLU A 111 18.32 1.36 17.75
N GLU A 112 19.51 0.89 17.40
CA GLU A 112 20.41 0.20 18.32
C GLU A 112 20.85 1.08 19.50
N LYS A 113 21.21 2.33 19.24
CA LYS A 113 21.60 3.30 20.26
C LYS A 113 20.43 3.60 21.22
N ARG A 114 19.22 3.66 20.69
CA ARG A 114 17.99 3.84 21.48
C ARG A 114 17.70 2.61 22.35
N ALA A 115 17.90 1.40 21.82
CA ALA A 115 17.76 0.15 22.57
C ALA A 115 18.77 0.06 23.72
N ARG A 116 20.03 0.48 23.52
CA ARG A 116 21.08 0.50 24.54
C ARG A 116 20.85 1.56 25.63
N ARG A 117 20.13 2.66 25.38
CA ARG A 117 19.85 3.74 26.34
C ARG A 117 18.64 3.49 27.27
N GLY A 118 18.07 2.27 27.30
CA GLY A 118 17.15 1.89 28.37
C GLY A 118 15.69 2.27 28.17
N GLY A 119 15.19 2.20 26.96
CA GLY A 119 13.75 2.17 26.72
C GLY A 119 13.17 0.83 27.11
N GLY A 120 12.60 0.75 28.32
CA GLY A 120 12.26 -0.46 29.01
C GLY A 120 11.39 -1.50 28.25
N LYS A 121 11.18 -2.66 28.86
CA LYS A 121 10.49 -3.89 28.38
C LYS A 121 9.27 -3.68 27.49
N ALA A 122 8.54 -2.57 27.62
CA ALA A 122 7.39 -2.24 26.76
C ALA A 122 7.78 -1.79 25.33
N ALA A 123 8.93 -1.12 25.16
CA ALA A 123 9.46 -0.75 23.85
C ALA A 123 10.08 -1.97 23.15
N ALA A 124 10.76 -2.84 23.91
CA ALA A 124 11.27 -4.12 23.41
C ALA A 124 10.15 -5.07 23.00
N ALA A 125 9.05 -5.13 23.74
CA ALA A 125 7.87 -5.94 23.38
C ALA A 125 7.14 -5.36 22.15
N ARG A 126 7.07 -4.03 21.99
CA ARG A 126 6.56 -3.38 20.78
C ARG A 126 7.50 -3.58 19.58
N ALA A 127 8.80 -3.47 19.79
CA ALA A 127 9.80 -3.72 18.74
C ALA A 127 9.86 -5.20 18.35
N ALA A 128 9.77 -6.12 19.30
CA ALA A 128 9.68 -7.56 19.03
C ALA A 128 8.36 -7.92 18.32
N LYS A 129 7.24 -7.29 18.68
CA LYS A 129 5.95 -7.46 17.99
C LYS A 129 5.97 -6.81 16.59
N LYS A 130 6.74 -5.75 16.40
CA LYS A 130 6.96 -5.10 15.08
C LYS A 130 7.99 -5.86 14.25
N ALA A 131 9.03 -6.43 14.86
CA ALA A 131 10.02 -7.30 14.22
C ALA A 131 9.50 -8.71 13.91
N ALA A 132 8.49 -9.19 14.66
CA ALA A 132 7.84 -10.47 14.41
C ALA A 132 6.92 -10.46 13.18
N MET A 133 6.81 -9.33 12.49
CA MET A 133 6.04 -9.18 11.26
C MET A 133 6.81 -8.32 10.28
N SER A 134 7.52 -9.00 9.43
CA SER A 134 8.08 -8.41 8.23
C SER A 134 6.94 -7.79 7.41
N GLU A 135 7.04 -6.50 7.13
CA GLU A 135 6.13 -5.83 6.20
C GLU A 135 6.54 -6.13 4.74
N GLU A 136 7.51 -7.02 4.52
CA GLU A 136 8.00 -7.35 3.19
C GLU A 136 6.97 -8.19 2.43
N LEU A 137 6.73 -7.82 1.18
CA LEU A 137 5.82 -8.59 0.32
C LEU A 137 6.32 -10.02 0.09
N SER A 138 7.63 -10.25 0.23
CA SER A 138 8.28 -11.57 0.08
C SER A 138 7.65 -12.66 0.94
N GLU A 139 7.14 -12.31 2.12
CA GLU A 139 6.53 -13.28 3.04
C GLU A 139 5.09 -13.65 2.66
N TYR A 140 4.40 -12.78 1.93
CA TYR A 140 2.98 -12.91 1.65
C TYR A 140 2.68 -13.12 0.16
N LEU A 141 3.61 -12.77 -0.72
CA LEU A 141 3.48 -12.96 -2.16
C LEU A 141 3.65 -14.44 -2.51
N ASP A 142 2.57 -15.06 -2.99
CA ASP A 142 2.60 -16.47 -3.41
C ASP A 142 3.08 -16.58 -4.86
N PRO A 143 4.22 -17.26 -5.11
CA PRO A 143 4.73 -17.44 -6.48
C PRO A 143 3.73 -18.09 -7.44
N SER A 144 2.88 -18.98 -6.93
CA SER A 144 1.86 -19.65 -7.74
C SER A 144 0.66 -18.77 -8.07
N LEU A 145 0.51 -17.65 -7.38
CA LEU A 145 -0.48 -16.60 -7.63
C LEU A 145 0.12 -15.41 -8.41
N CYS A 146 1.34 -15.53 -8.92
CA CYS A 146 1.93 -14.57 -9.84
C CYS A 146 1.74 -15.08 -11.27
N LEU A 147 0.81 -14.51 -12.02
CA LEU A 147 0.44 -15.01 -13.34
C LEU A 147 0.51 -13.93 -14.42
N THR A 148 1.05 -14.29 -15.56
CA THR A 148 1.11 -13.44 -16.77
C THR A 148 0.13 -13.88 -17.84
N SER A 149 -0.22 -12.97 -18.74
CA SER A 149 -1.06 -13.24 -19.92
C SER A 149 -2.42 -13.88 -19.60
N ILE A 150 -3.02 -13.47 -18.49
CA ILE A 150 -4.33 -13.99 -18.05
C ILE A 150 -5.43 -13.51 -18.99
N GLY A 151 -6.07 -14.45 -19.69
CA GLY A 151 -7.28 -14.19 -20.46
C GLY A 151 -8.52 -14.35 -19.59
N VAL A 152 -9.26 -13.26 -19.38
CA VAL A 152 -10.57 -13.24 -18.73
C VAL A 152 -11.47 -12.23 -19.44
N GLN A 153 -12.78 -12.44 -19.37
CA GLN A 153 -13.77 -11.60 -20.07
C GLN A 153 -14.15 -10.37 -19.23
N ASN A 154 -14.22 -10.54 -17.90
CA ASN A 154 -14.67 -9.52 -16.95
C ASN A 154 -14.03 -9.74 -15.58
N LYS A 155 -14.27 -8.80 -14.64
CA LYS A 155 -13.72 -8.86 -13.29
C LYS A 155 -14.31 -10.00 -12.44
N GLU A 156 -15.55 -10.40 -12.68
CA GLU A 156 -16.19 -11.52 -11.98
C GLU A 156 -15.46 -12.83 -12.26
N ARG A 157 -15.14 -13.11 -13.54
CA ARG A 157 -14.34 -14.27 -13.92
C ARG A 157 -12.91 -14.21 -13.39
N LEU A 158 -12.35 -13.00 -13.29
CA LEU A 158 -11.05 -12.78 -12.70
C LEU A 158 -11.06 -13.14 -11.20
N PHE A 159 -12.05 -12.68 -10.44
CA PHE A 159 -12.21 -13.00 -9.02
C PHE A 159 -12.45 -14.49 -8.79
N GLN A 160 -13.33 -15.12 -9.59
CA GLN A 160 -13.55 -16.58 -9.55
C GLN A 160 -12.26 -17.37 -9.77
N ARG A 161 -11.42 -16.94 -10.71
CA ARG A 161 -10.15 -17.60 -10.98
C ARG A 161 -9.19 -17.46 -9.80
N PHE A 162 -9.04 -16.26 -9.26
CA PHE A 162 -8.16 -15.99 -8.11
C PHE A 162 -8.61 -16.80 -6.89
N THR A 163 -9.89 -16.73 -6.53
CA THR A 163 -10.43 -17.43 -5.34
C THR A 163 -10.23 -18.93 -5.41
N LYS A 164 -10.49 -19.56 -6.56
CA LYS A 164 -10.20 -20.98 -6.77
C LYS A 164 -8.73 -21.33 -6.58
N MET A 165 -7.81 -20.46 -6.97
CA MET A 165 -6.38 -20.71 -6.81
C MET A 165 -5.93 -20.56 -5.35
N VAL A 166 -6.39 -19.53 -4.65
CA VAL A 166 -6.09 -19.32 -3.23
C VAL A 166 -6.57 -20.48 -2.38
N THR A 167 -7.82 -20.92 -2.60
CA THR A 167 -8.44 -21.96 -1.76
C THR A 167 -7.89 -23.35 -2.02
N LYS A 168 -7.34 -23.60 -3.19
CA LYS A 168 -6.63 -24.86 -3.47
C LYS A 168 -5.46 -25.11 -2.51
N LYS A 169 -4.78 -24.04 -2.08
CA LYS A 169 -3.66 -24.11 -1.13
C LYS A 169 -4.08 -23.88 0.32
N ASN A 170 -5.02 -22.99 0.53
CA ASN A 170 -5.51 -22.60 1.85
C ASN A 170 -6.85 -23.29 2.11
N LYS A 171 -6.82 -24.60 2.36
CA LYS A 171 -8.01 -25.46 2.52
C LYS A 171 -9.08 -24.93 3.50
N PRO A 172 -8.74 -24.20 4.59
CA PRO A 172 -9.78 -23.68 5.48
C PRO A 172 -10.62 -22.54 4.86
N VAL A 173 -10.18 -21.96 3.73
CA VAL A 173 -10.87 -20.85 3.07
C VAL A 173 -11.82 -21.38 2.01
N SER A 174 -13.14 -21.11 2.13
CA SER A 174 -14.11 -21.43 1.07
C SER A 174 -13.96 -20.46 -0.10
N ALA A 175 -13.97 -21.02 -1.33
CA ALA A 175 -13.90 -20.23 -2.56
C ALA A 175 -15.13 -19.32 -2.72
N GLU A 176 -16.30 -19.83 -2.37
CA GLU A 176 -17.57 -19.12 -2.44
C GLU A 176 -17.59 -17.95 -1.44
N MET A 177 -17.15 -18.18 -0.20
CA MET A 177 -17.06 -17.14 0.83
C MET A 177 -16.08 -16.05 0.42
N LEU A 178 -14.88 -16.42 -0.03
CA LEU A 178 -13.86 -15.46 -0.48
C LEU A 178 -14.37 -14.64 -1.67
N LEU A 179 -15.00 -15.30 -2.65
CA LEU A 179 -15.58 -14.63 -3.81
C LEU A 179 -16.66 -13.63 -3.39
N ALA A 180 -17.61 -14.05 -2.55
CA ALA A 180 -18.67 -13.18 -2.06
C ALA A 180 -18.13 -11.94 -1.32
N ARG A 181 -17.08 -12.10 -0.51
CA ARG A 181 -16.43 -10.99 0.21
C ARG A 181 -15.68 -10.05 -0.74
N MET A 182 -14.97 -10.57 -1.74
CA MET A 182 -14.30 -9.74 -2.75
C MET A 182 -15.32 -8.95 -3.57
N GLU A 183 -16.40 -9.60 -4.03
CA GLU A 183 -17.47 -8.93 -4.78
C GLU A 183 -18.20 -7.90 -3.93
N HIS A 184 -18.49 -8.22 -2.67
CA HIS A 184 -19.09 -7.26 -1.73
C HIS A 184 -18.21 -6.02 -1.57
N ARG A 185 -16.90 -6.23 -1.36
CA ARG A 185 -15.93 -5.13 -1.24
C ARG A 185 -15.86 -4.29 -2.52
N GLU A 186 -15.84 -4.92 -3.68
CA GLU A 186 -15.77 -4.24 -4.98
C GLU A 186 -17.04 -3.43 -5.28
N ARG A 187 -18.23 -3.92 -4.87
CA ARG A 187 -19.50 -3.18 -5.01
C ARG A 187 -19.55 -1.91 -4.15
N GLN A 188 -18.88 -1.88 -3.00
CA GLN A 188 -18.82 -0.68 -2.17
C GLN A 188 -18.10 0.47 -2.87
N SER A 189 -17.04 0.18 -3.57
CA SER A 189 -16.30 1.11 -4.42
C SER A 189 -15.28 0.33 -5.26
N PRO A 190 -15.10 0.67 -6.55
CA PRO A 190 -14.09 0.07 -7.39
C PRO A 190 -12.70 0.10 -6.74
N THR A 191 -11.98 -1.00 -6.85
CA THR A 191 -10.62 -1.13 -6.34
C THR A 191 -9.57 -0.72 -7.36
N SER A 192 -9.97 -0.19 -8.51
CA SER A 192 -9.09 0.50 -9.45
C SER A 192 -8.45 1.72 -8.81
N VAL A 193 -7.14 1.87 -9.01
CA VAL A 193 -6.32 2.96 -8.43
C VAL A 193 -5.74 3.88 -9.48
N GLY A 194 -6.17 3.72 -10.75
CA GLY A 194 -5.62 4.43 -11.91
C GLY A 194 -4.39 3.72 -12.50
N GLY A 195 -3.85 4.25 -13.58
CA GLY A 195 -2.66 3.68 -14.24
C GLY A 195 -2.84 2.25 -14.76
N GLY A 196 -4.07 1.79 -14.98
CA GLY A 196 -4.36 0.42 -15.40
C GLY A 196 -4.19 -0.64 -14.31
N VAL A 197 -4.25 -0.21 -13.03
CA VAL A 197 -4.04 -1.08 -11.85
C VAL A 197 -5.30 -1.17 -11.00
N ALA A 198 -5.58 -2.37 -10.46
CA ALA A 198 -6.53 -2.56 -9.37
C ALA A 198 -5.91 -3.36 -8.23
N ILE A 199 -6.43 -3.12 -7.00
CA ILE A 199 -5.99 -3.82 -5.78
C ILE A 199 -7.21 -4.40 -5.07
N PRO A 200 -7.88 -5.43 -5.64
CA PRO A 200 -8.96 -6.13 -4.97
C PRO A 200 -8.48 -6.78 -3.68
N HIS A 201 -9.21 -6.54 -2.59
CA HIS A 201 -8.84 -7.08 -1.30
C HIS A 201 -10.07 -7.53 -0.51
N ALA A 202 -9.87 -8.51 0.36
CA ALA A 202 -10.91 -9.03 1.24
C ALA A 202 -10.32 -9.57 2.54
N PHE A 203 -11.18 -9.73 3.55
CA PHE A 203 -10.86 -10.40 4.79
C PHE A 203 -11.64 -11.71 4.90
N VAL A 204 -10.97 -12.75 5.40
CA VAL A 204 -11.60 -14.04 5.71
C VAL A 204 -11.21 -14.53 7.11
N PRO A 205 -12.14 -15.14 7.86
CA PRO A 205 -11.88 -15.50 9.27
C PRO A 205 -10.85 -16.63 9.41
N THR A 206 -10.80 -17.52 8.43
CA THR A 206 -10.06 -18.78 8.50
C THR A 206 -8.63 -18.69 7.96
N LEU A 207 -8.20 -17.53 7.50
CA LEU A 207 -6.84 -17.34 7.00
C LEU A 207 -5.87 -17.08 8.15
N GLU A 208 -4.77 -17.83 8.23
CA GLU A 208 -3.78 -17.66 9.29
C GLU A 208 -2.88 -16.43 9.06
N ARG A 209 -2.50 -16.19 7.81
CA ARG A 209 -1.65 -15.07 7.39
C ARG A 209 -2.11 -14.48 6.05
N PRO A 210 -1.83 -13.20 5.78
CA PRO A 210 -2.17 -12.60 4.50
C PRO A 210 -1.61 -13.36 3.29
N VAL A 211 -2.32 -13.29 2.18
CA VAL A 211 -1.90 -13.86 0.89
C VAL A 211 -1.98 -12.78 -0.18
N ILE A 212 -0.91 -12.62 -0.95
CA ILE A 212 -0.84 -11.69 -2.07
C ILE A 212 -0.66 -12.47 -3.38
N GLY A 213 -1.40 -12.05 -4.41
CA GLY A 213 -1.25 -12.53 -5.77
C GLY A 213 -1.16 -11.38 -6.77
N VAL A 214 -0.50 -11.60 -7.90
CA VAL A 214 -0.34 -10.58 -8.95
C VAL A 214 -0.67 -11.18 -10.30
N PHE A 215 -1.65 -10.59 -10.99
CA PHE A 215 -2.07 -11.02 -12.32
C PHE A 215 -1.83 -9.92 -13.35
N LEU A 216 -1.13 -10.25 -14.43
CA LEU A 216 -1.07 -9.44 -15.65
C LEU A 216 -2.09 -9.99 -16.65
N LEU A 217 -3.03 -9.14 -17.05
CA LEU A 217 -4.10 -9.51 -17.95
C LEU A 217 -3.67 -9.35 -19.40
N LYS A 218 -4.08 -10.28 -20.26
CA LYS A 218 -3.84 -10.21 -21.71
C LYS A 218 -4.56 -9.00 -22.33
N ARG A 219 -5.78 -8.72 -21.86
CA ARG A 219 -6.59 -7.54 -22.24
C ARG A 219 -7.06 -6.83 -20.98
N ALA A 220 -7.15 -5.52 -21.05
CA ALA A 220 -7.68 -4.75 -19.93
C ALA A 220 -9.16 -5.09 -19.66
N VAL A 221 -9.51 -5.15 -18.38
CA VAL A 221 -10.85 -5.44 -17.88
C VAL A 221 -11.41 -4.23 -17.17
N GLN A 222 -12.70 -3.97 -17.32
CA GLN A 222 -13.38 -2.85 -16.68
C GLN A 222 -13.64 -3.15 -15.20
N PHE A 223 -13.18 -2.26 -14.31
CA PHE A 223 -13.39 -2.35 -12.86
C PHE A 223 -14.41 -1.34 -12.35
N GLY A 224 -14.53 -0.18 -12.96
CA GLY A 224 -15.43 0.89 -12.60
C GLY A 224 -16.12 1.52 -13.81
N PRO A 225 -16.87 2.62 -13.63
CA PRO A 225 -17.69 3.19 -14.69
C PRO A 225 -16.94 4.06 -15.72
N THR A 226 -15.66 4.40 -15.46
CA THR A 226 -14.86 5.28 -16.29
C THR A 226 -13.81 4.52 -17.10
N ASP A 227 -13.30 5.12 -18.18
CA ASP A 227 -12.20 4.52 -18.97
C ASP A 227 -10.91 4.39 -18.17
N ASP A 228 -10.68 5.24 -17.18
CA ASP A 228 -9.55 5.15 -16.25
C ASP A 228 -9.61 3.90 -15.37
N ASP A 229 -10.79 3.25 -15.28
CA ASP A 229 -11.00 2.00 -14.56
C ASP A 229 -10.70 0.75 -15.39
N ARG A 230 -10.12 0.88 -16.59
CA ARG A 230 -9.64 -0.24 -17.41
C ARG A 230 -8.31 -0.75 -16.87
N VAL A 231 -8.33 -1.95 -16.31
CA VAL A 231 -7.25 -2.55 -15.52
C VAL A 231 -6.56 -3.66 -16.30
N LYS A 232 -5.24 -3.64 -16.33
CA LYS A 232 -4.38 -4.67 -16.91
C LYS A 232 -3.49 -5.37 -15.88
N THR A 233 -3.21 -4.70 -14.76
CA THR A 233 -2.42 -5.22 -13.64
C THR A 233 -3.27 -5.31 -12.40
N VAL A 234 -3.32 -6.48 -11.76
CA VAL A 234 -4.16 -6.70 -10.58
C VAL A 234 -3.33 -7.29 -9.46
N PHE A 235 -3.28 -6.58 -8.34
CA PHE A 235 -2.75 -7.06 -7.07
C PHE A 235 -3.90 -7.49 -6.18
N PHE A 236 -3.95 -8.76 -5.84
CA PHE A 236 -4.91 -9.30 -4.88
C PHE A 236 -4.31 -9.35 -3.49
N LEU A 237 -5.08 -8.97 -2.48
CA LEU A 237 -4.69 -9.09 -1.08
C LEU A 237 -5.83 -9.71 -0.29
N VAL A 238 -5.60 -10.89 0.28
CA VAL A 238 -6.54 -11.52 1.22
C VAL A 238 -5.92 -11.50 2.60
N GLY A 239 -6.62 -10.90 3.55
CA GLY A 239 -6.19 -10.78 4.94
C GLY A 239 -7.03 -11.61 5.91
N LYS A 240 -6.53 -11.77 7.15
CA LYS A 240 -7.29 -12.36 8.25
C LYS A 240 -8.31 -11.36 8.78
N GLU A 241 -9.55 -11.79 8.98
CA GLU A 241 -10.57 -10.97 9.63
C GLU A 241 -10.16 -10.68 11.09
N GLY A 242 -10.37 -9.44 11.53
CA GLY A 242 -9.99 -9.00 12.87
C GLY A 242 -8.52 -8.64 13.05
N ALA A 243 -7.68 -8.70 11.98
CA ALA A 243 -6.26 -8.35 12.01
C ALA A 243 -5.92 -7.24 10.99
N PRO A 244 -6.54 -6.05 11.06
CA PRO A 244 -6.29 -4.96 10.11
C PRO A 244 -4.85 -4.42 10.19
N GLU A 245 -4.18 -4.59 11.33
CA GLU A 245 -2.80 -4.18 11.57
C GLU A 245 -1.80 -4.86 10.64
N HIS A 246 -2.15 -6.01 10.06
CA HIS A 246 -1.33 -6.72 9.08
C HIS A 246 -1.71 -6.39 7.64
N HIS A 247 -2.97 -6.12 7.42
CA HIS A 247 -3.52 -5.89 6.09
C HIS A 247 -3.21 -4.49 5.55
N LEU A 248 -3.36 -3.47 6.40
CA LEU A 248 -3.18 -2.08 6.00
C LEU A 248 -1.75 -1.73 5.57
N PRO A 249 -0.68 -2.16 6.29
CA PRO A 249 0.68 -1.93 5.84
C PRO A 249 0.97 -2.57 4.48
N LEU A 250 0.52 -3.81 4.25
CA LEU A 250 0.68 -4.50 2.97
C LEU A 250 -0.06 -3.79 1.84
N LEU A 251 -1.29 -3.34 2.11
CA LEU A 251 -2.07 -2.59 1.14
C LEU A 251 -1.40 -1.26 0.76
N ALA A 252 -0.88 -0.52 1.75
CA ALA A 252 -0.15 0.71 1.54
C ALA A 252 1.14 0.48 0.74
N ARG A 253 1.85 -0.62 1.02
CA ARG A 253 3.06 -1.01 0.31
C ARG A 253 2.79 -1.38 -1.15
N ILE A 254 1.75 -2.16 -1.42
CA ILE A 254 1.30 -2.46 -2.79
C ILE A 254 0.92 -1.17 -3.51
N ALA A 255 0.15 -0.29 -2.87
CA ALA A 255 -0.24 0.99 -3.45
C ALA A 255 0.98 1.87 -3.79
N ARG A 256 2.01 1.87 -2.93
CA ARG A 256 3.28 2.58 -3.18
C ARG A 256 4.01 2.04 -4.41
N LEU A 257 4.12 0.71 -4.55
CA LEU A 257 4.69 0.08 -5.75
C LEU A 257 3.91 0.49 -7.00
N CYS A 258 2.58 0.35 -6.95
CA CYS A 258 1.71 0.66 -8.08
C CYS A 258 1.69 2.15 -8.46
N SER A 259 2.14 3.03 -7.55
CA SER A 259 2.30 4.47 -7.81
C SER A 259 3.61 4.83 -8.52
N THR A 260 4.49 3.86 -8.77
CA THR A 260 5.78 4.06 -9.41
C THR A 260 5.67 3.69 -10.90
N PRO A 261 5.69 4.64 -11.85
CA PRO A 261 5.49 4.38 -13.27
C PRO A 261 6.53 3.40 -13.84
N GLU A 262 7.79 3.53 -13.42
CA GLU A 262 8.89 2.67 -13.85
C GLU A 262 8.67 1.22 -13.40
N PHE A 263 8.12 1.01 -12.21
CA PHE A 263 7.73 -0.31 -11.75
C PHE A 263 6.67 -0.93 -12.64
N LEU A 264 5.59 -0.19 -12.93
CA LEU A 264 4.50 -0.68 -13.77
C LEU A 264 4.96 -0.99 -15.19
N GLU A 265 5.87 -0.17 -15.74
CA GLU A 265 6.46 -0.41 -17.06
C GLU A 265 7.26 -1.72 -17.09
N VAL A 266 8.16 -1.92 -16.12
CA VAL A 266 8.97 -3.14 -16.02
C VAL A 266 8.08 -4.35 -15.75
N LEU A 267 7.10 -4.21 -14.84
CA LEU A 267 6.15 -5.27 -14.50
C LEU A 267 5.35 -5.73 -15.73
N GLY A 268 4.88 -4.78 -16.54
CA GLY A 268 4.10 -5.04 -17.75
C GLY A 268 4.86 -5.78 -18.85
N LYS A 269 6.20 -5.81 -18.79
CA LYS A 269 7.08 -6.54 -19.72
C LYS A 269 7.33 -7.99 -19.31
N ALA A 270 6.91 -8.40 -18.10
CA ALA A 270 7.10 -9.76 -17.62
C ALA A 270 6.38 -10.79 -18.50
N ARG A 271 7.11 -11.78 -18.98
CA ARG A 271 6.61 -12.84 -19.87
C ARG A 271 6.27 -14.13 -19.14
N THR A 272 6.90 -14.35 -17.99
CA THR A 272 6.72 -15.55 -17.18
C THR A 272 6.31 -15.22 -15.74
N SER A 273 5.58 -16.14 -15.09
CA SER A 273 5.20 -16.03 -13.68
C SER A 273 6.40 -15.85 -12.76
N ARG A 274 7.51 -16.51 -13.06
CA ARG A 274 8.76 -16.42 -12.29
C ARG A 274 9.41 -15.04 -12.41
N GLU A 275 9.39 -14.47 -13.59
CA GLU A 275 9.89 -13.12 -13.85
C GLU A 275 9.02 -12.08 -13.14
N LEU A 276 7.70 -12.19 -13.26
CA LEU A 276 6.74 -11.34 -12.57
C LEU A 276 6.97 -11.32 -11.05
N TYR A 277 7.08 -12.51 -10.44
CA TYR A 277 7.37 -12.67 -9.03
C TYR A 277 8.69 -11.97 -8.63
N ARG A 278 9.78 -12.19 -9.39
CA ARG A 278 11.09 -11.59 -9.12
C ARG A 278 11.07 -10.07 -9.24
N ILE A 279 10.37 -9.52 -10.23
CA ILE A 279 10.23 -8.07 -10.41
C ILE A 279 9.57 -7.45 -9.18
N VAL A 280 8.44 -8.02 -8.72
CA VAL A 280 7.75 -7.50 -7.54
C VAL A 280 8.67 -7.48 -6.33
N LEU A 281 9.37 -8.57 -6.03
CA LEU A 281 10.28 -8.64 -4.88
C LEU A 281 11.47 -7.69 -4.99
N ALA A 282 12.06 -7.55 -6.18
CA ALA A 282 13.20 -6.65 -6.38
C ALA A 282 12.80 -5.20 -6.14
N TRP A 283 11.63 -4.79 -6.63
CA TRP A 283 11.11 -3.45 -6.42
C TRP A 283 10.62 -3.21 -5.00
N ASP A 284 10.06 -4.23 -4.35
CA ASP A 284 9.66 -4.16 -2.96
C ASP A 284 10.83 -3.83 -2.04
N LYS A 285 11.98 -4.48 -2.26
CA LYS A 285 13.23 -4.18 -1.55
C LYS A 285 13.70 -2.75 -1.81
N ARG A 286 13.66 -2.28 -3.06
CA ARG A 286 14.08 -0.91 -3.41
C ARG A 286 13.27 0.18 -2.75
N ILE A 287 11.96 -0.01 -2.57
CA ILE A 287 11.11 1.00 -1.91
C ILE A 287 11.17 0.91 -0.38
N SER A 288 11.77 -0.16 0.16
CA SER A 288 11.98 -0.36 1.60
C SER A 288 13.33 0.17 2.07
N SER A 289 14.27 0.28 1.14
CA SER A 289 15.57 0.95 1.32
C SER A 289 15.41 2.45 1.19
#